data_51b4bebec8515125419e45fd8a6a0283
#
_entry.id   51b4bebec8515125419e45fd8a6a0283
#
_cell.length_a   1.000
_cell.length_b   1.000
_cell.length_c   1.000
_cell.angle_alpha   90.00
_cell.angle_beta   90.00
_cell.angle_gamma   90.00
#
_symmetry.space_group_name_H-M   'P 1'
#
loop_
_entity.id
_entity.type
_entity.pdbx_description
1 polymer ?
#
loop_
_entity_poly.entity_id
_entity_poly.type
_entity_poly.pdbx_seq_one_letter_code
_entity_poly.pdbx_strand_id
1 'polypeptide(L)'
;MNMPPVAILAGGLGTRLSEETDQRPKPLVEIGGKPILWHVMKHYAAYGMNEFVIALGYKKEAMIRYFLDLHACESDVTVRTRDGAVEFHERPGMLDWNVHLIDTGPSTMTGGRIKRLARHLGNATFMLTWCDGISDIDLLDLLAFHRSHGKLATVTTVRAPSRFGYMDIGDDCGVRRFSEKPEHGDGWINAAFFVLEPGVFEYIAGDESMWEREPLQALAADGQLMAYRHRSFWRCMDTLREKIQLEELWSSGKAPWKIWR
;
A
#
# COMPACT_ATOMS: atom_id res chain seq x y z
N MET A 1 7.80 -22.46 -4.38
CA MET A 1 8.65 -21.23 -4.35
C MET A 1 8.14 -20.38 -3.20
N ASN A 2 9.03 -19.89 -2.35
CA ASN A 2 8.61 -18.92 -1.31
C ASN A 2 8.14 -17.64 -1.99
N MET A 3 7.01 -17.13 -1.53
CA MET A 3 6.49 -15.84 -2.00
C MET A 3 7.38 -14.71 -1.44
N PRO A 4 7.56 -13.61 -2.20
CA PRO A 4 8.39 -12.50 -1.75
C PRO A 4 7.79 -11.82 -0.52
N PRO A 5 8.62 -11.28 0.41
CA PRO A 5 8.15 -10.43 1.50
C PRO A 5 7.58 -9.13 0.96
N VAL A 6 6.68 -8.52 1.71
CA VAL A 6 5.99 -7.28 1.36
C VAL A 6 6.44 -6.16 2.27
N ALA A 7 7.18 -5.19 1.73
CA ALA A 7 7.49 -3.95 2.41
C ALA A 7 6.30 -2.98 2.32
N ILE A 8 5.87 -2.41 3.45
CA ILE A 8 4.76 -1.45 3.49
C ILE A 8 5.23 -0.14 4.12
N LEU A 9 5.08 0.97 3.39
CA LEU A 9 5.37 2.30 3.92
C LEU A 9 4.17 2.85 4.70
N ALA A 10 4.31 2.95 6.02
CA ALA A 10 3.25 3.36 6.94
C ALA A 10 3.65 4.50 7.89
N GLY A 11 4.74 5.23 7.58
CA GLY A 11 5.31 6.24 8.48
C GLY A 11 4.92 7.70 8.19
N GLY A 12 4.04 7.97 7.22
CA GLY A 12 3.63 9.32 6.84
C GLY A 12 2.69 10.02 7.83
N LEU A 13 2.65 11.38 7.79
CA LEU A 13 1.83 12.19 8.69
C LEU A 13 0.32 12.13 8.38
N GLY A 14 -0.08 11.81 7.14
CA GLY A 14 -1.48 11.71 6.73
C GLY A 14 -2.25 13.03 6.73
N THR A 15 -1.58 14.18 6.56
CA THR A 15 -2.14 15.54 6.73
C THR A 15 -3.34 15.87 5.83
N ARG A 16 -3.50 15.18 4.69
CA ARG A 16 -4.64 15.39 3.77
C ARG A 16 -5.97 14.77 4.24
N LEU A 17 -5.92 13.98 5.31
CA LEU A 17 -7.06 13.33 5.96
C LEU A 17 -7.09 13.67 7.45
N SER A 18 -6.89 14.95 7.78
CA SER A 18 -6.73 15.45 9.16
C SER A 18 -7.89 15.08 10.07
N GLU A 19 -9.13 15.09 9.56
CA GLU A 19 -10.34 14.76 10.33
C GLU A 19 -10.28 13.36 10.98
N GLU A 20 -9.55 12.43 10.37
CA GLU A 20 -9.35 11.07 10.89
C GLU A 20 -7.98 10.91 11.53
N THR A 21 -6.94 11.54 10.96
CA THR A 21 -5.55 11.30 11.36
C THR A 21 -5.13 12.06 12.62
N ASP A 22 -5.94 12.99 13.10
CA ASP A 22 -5.76 13.61 14.42
C ASP A 22 -5.90 12.58 15.54
N GLN A 23 -6.76 11.58 15.40
CA GLN A 23 -7.00 10.56 16.42
C GLN A 23 -6.15 9.31 16.22
N ARG A 24 -5.99 8.84 14.97
CA ARG A 24 -5.30 7.58 14.62
C ARG A 24 -4.37 7.79 13.41
N PRO A 25 -3.26 7.03 13.25
CA PRO A 25 -2.43 7.12 12.05
C PRO A 25 -3.22 6.65 10.82
N LYS A 26 -2.93 7.23 9.65
CA LYS A 26 -3.63 6.94 8.38
C LYS A 26 -3.82 5.45 8.08
N PRO A 27 -2.80 4.57 8.30
CA PRO A 27 -2.96 3.13 8.07
C PRO A 27 -4.07 2.47 8.89
N LEU A 28 -4.43 3.06 10.05
CA LEU A 28 -5.48 2.55 10.94
C LEU A 28 -6.85 3.22 10.72
N VAL A 29 -7.01 4.06 9.71
CA VAL A 29 -8.34 4.57 9.31
C VAL A 29 -9.14 3.43 8.69
N GLU A 30 -10.38 3.27 9.14
CA GLU A 30 -11.19 2.10 8.83
C GLU A 30 -12.06 2.26 7.59
N ILE A 31 -12.23 1.13 6.89
CA ILE A 31 -13.22 0.88 5.84
C ILE A 31 -13.92 -0.43 6.22
N GLY A 32 -15.24 -0.40 6.39
CA GLY A 32 -16.02 -1.58 6.79
C GLY A 32 -15.60 -2.14 8.16
N GLY A 33 -15.17 -1.27 9.09
CA GLY A 33 -14.73 -1.67 10.43
C GLY A 33 -13.36 -2.36 10.50
N LYS A 34 -12.58 -2.31 9.40
CA LYS A 34 -11.19 -2.81 9.36
C LYS A 34 -10.25 -1.71 8.84
N PRO A 35 -9.04 -1.53 9.42
CA PRO A 35 -8.05 -0.58 8.93
C PRO A 35 -7.76 -0.72 7.44
N ILE A 36 -7.49 0.37 6.73
CA ILE A 36 -7.10 0.29 5.32
C ILE A 36 -5.85 -0.56 5.12
N LEU A 37 -4.91 -0.52 6.04
CA LEU A 37 -3.74 -1.40 6.04
C LEU A 37 -4.13 -2.88 6.07
N TRP A 38 -5.16 -3.26 6.84
CA TRP A 38 -5.67 -4.63 6.87
C TRP A 38 -6.15 -5.07 5.49
N HIS A 39 -6.86 -4.19 4.75
CA HIS A 39 -7.31 -4.48 3.38
C HIS A 39 -6.13 -4.68 2.42
N VAL A 40 -5.10 -3.83 2.52
CA VAL A 40 -3.86 -3.99 1.75
C VAL A 40 -3.21 -5.34 2.05
N MET A 41 -3.02 -5.67 3.31
CA MET A 41 -2.39 -6.93 3.73
C MET A 41 -3.22 -8.16 3.32
N LYS A 42 -4.55 -8.10 3.43
CA LYS A 42 -5.47 -9.18 2.96
C LYS A 42 -5.34 -9.41 1.46
N HIS A 43 -5.16 -8.35 0.67
CA HIS A 43 -4.96 -8.47 -0.77
C HIS A 43 -3.67 -9.27 -1.07
N TYR A 44 -2.54 -8.94 -0.45
CA TYR A 44 -1.29 -9.68 -0.59
C TYR A 44 -1.40 -11.12 -0.06
N ALA A 45 -2.02 -11.30 1.09
CA ALA A 45 -2.21 -12.61 1.69
C ALA A 45 -3.10 -13.56 0.85
N ALA A 46 -4.06 -13.02 0.08
CA ALA A 46 -4.87 -13.80 -0.85
C ALA A 46 -4.04 -14.47 -1.96
N TYR A 47 -2.84 -13.95 -2.22
CA TYR A 47 -1.84 -14.54 -3.14
C TYR A 47 -0.75 -15.33 -2.41
N GLY A 48 -0.89 -15.57 -1.10
CA GLY A 48 0.06 -16.33 -0.29
C GLY A 48 1.28 -15.53 0.18
N MET A 49 1.24 -14.20 0.09
CA MET A 49 2.29 -13.29 0.59
C MET A 49 1.96 -12.88 2.02
N ASN A 50 2.42 -13.64 3.01
CA ASN A 50 2.07 -13.48 4.43
C ASN A 50 3.21 -12.87 5.27
N GLU A 51 4.36 -12.57 4.66
CA GLU A 51 5.52 -11.96 5.31
C GLU A 51 5.51 -10.45 5.06
N PHE A 52 5.25 -9.66 6.10
CA PHE A 52 5.11 -8.21 6.01
C PHE A 52 6.20 -7.47 6.79
N VAL A 53 6.86 -6.50 6.16
CA VAL A 53 7.87 -5.64 6.79
C VAL A 53 7.38 -4.20 6.71
N ILE A 54 6.87 -3.66 7.82
CA ILE A 54 6.16 -2.37 7.87
C ILE A 54 7.10 -1.28 8.40
N ALA A 55 7.35 -0.27 7.57
CA ALA A 55 8.12 0.92 7.96
C ALA A 55 7.24 1.86 8.78
N LEU A 56 7.50 1.94 10.08
CA LEU A 56 6.80 2.82 11.00
C LEU A 56 7.47 4.20 11.10
N GLY A 57 6.71 5.20 11.49
CA GLY A 57 7.16 6.56 11.74
C GLY A 57 6.20 7.28 12.69
N TYR A 58 5.44 8.24 12.17
CA TYR A 58 4.45 8.99 12.96
C TYR A 58 3.41 8.07 13.60
N LYS A 59 3.14 8.28 14.90
CA LYS A 59 2.19 7.47 15.72
C LYS A 59 2.48 5.96 15.68
N LYS A 60 3.75 5.56 15.65
CA LYS A 60 4.17 4.14 15.61
C LYS A 60 3.59 3.31 16.74
N GLU A 61 3.40 3.90 17.93
CA GLU A 61 2.87 3.22 19.12
C GLU A 61 1.46 2.69 18.89
N ALA A 62 0.63 3.45 18.16
CA ALA A 62 -0.73 3.00 17.80
C ALA A 62 -0.69 1.80 16.83
N MET A 63 0.25 1.81 15.89
CA MET A 63 0.47 0.70 14.96
C MET A 63 0.94 -0.56 15.69
N ILE A 64 1.93 -0.43 16.60
CA ILE A 64 2.44 -1.55 17.40
C ILE A 64 1.32 -2.13 18.25
N ARG A 65 0.55 -1.28 18.95
CA ARG A 65 -0.58 -1.74 19.79
C ARG A 65 -1.62 -2.48 18.96
N TYR A 66 -2.00 -1.95 17.79
CA TYR A 66 -2.95 -2.62 16.90
C TYR A 66 -2.52 -4.07 16.58
N PHE A 67 -1.26 -4.30 16.21
CA PHE A 67 -0.79 -5.65 15.88
C PHE A 67 -0.61 -6.55 17.11
N LEU A 68 -0.22 -6.01 18.26
CA LEU A 68 -0.16 -6.78 19.51
C LEU A 68 -1.55 -7.23 19.97
N ASP A 69 -2.56 -6.39 19.80
CA ASP A 69 -3.94 -6.69 20.19
C ASP A 69 -4.70 -7.52 19.13
N LEU A 70 -4.18 -7.59 17.89
CA LEU A 70 -4.88 -8.20 16.76
C LEU A 70 -5.25 -9.65 17.00
N HIS A 71 -4.32 -10.45 17.57
CA HIS A 71 -4.58 -11.85 17.89
C HIS A 71 -5.72 -11.99 18.91
N ALA A 72 -5.71 -11.19 19.95
CA ALA A 72 -6.77 -11.18 20.97
C ALA A 72 -8.13 -10.75 20.39
N CYS A 73 -8.13 -9.76 19.49
CA CYS A 73 -9.35 -9.25 18.85
C CYS A 73 -9.95 -10.21 17.81
N GLU A 74 -9.13 -11.04 17.18
CA GLU A 74 -9.56 -12.04 16.19
C GLU A 74 -9.91 -13.40 16.83
N SER A 75 -9.54 -13.65 18.10
CA SER A 75 -9.81 -14.89 18.84
C SER A 75 -11.09 -14.80 19.67
N ASP A 76 -11.68 -15.97 20.03
CA ASP A 76 -12.53 -16.05 21.22
C ASP A 76 -11.64 -16.07 22.45
N VAL A 77 -12.01 -15.33 23.50
CA VAL A 77 -11.16 -15.15 24.68
C VAL A 77 -11.93 -15.52 25.96
N THR A 78 -11.33 -16.37 26.78
CA THR A 78 -11.80 -16.63 28.11
C THR A 78 -10.91 -15.92 29.15
N VAL A 79 -11.50 -15.01 29.91
CA VAL A 79 -10.79 -14.29 30.98
C VAL A 79 -11.31 -14.75 32.34
N ARG A 80 -10.44 -15.31 33.17
CA ARG A 80 -10.74 -15.60 34.56
C ARG A 80 -10.41 -14.41 35.46
N THR A 81 -11.42 -13.65 35.83
CA THR A 81 -11.23 -12.42 36.60
C THR A 81 -10.67 -12.63 38.02
N ARG A 82 -10.74 -13.84 38.54
CA ARG A 82 -10.24 -14.16 39.88
C ARG A 82 -8.70 -14.15 39.97
N ASP A 83 -8.02 -14.63 38.94
CA ASP A 83 -6.55 -14.79 38.91
C ASP A 83 -5.89 -14.10 37.70
N GLY A 84 -6.70 -13.46 36.83
CA GLY A 84 -6.22 -12.77 35.64
C GLY A 84 -5.76 -13.67 34.50
N ALA A 85 -6.02 -14.97 34.55
CA ALA A 85 -5.65 -15.89 33.50
C ALA A 85 -6.46 -15.61 32.20
N VAL A 86 -5.75 -15.63 31.06
CA VAL A 86 -6.32 -15.41 29.73
C VAL A 86 -6.03 -16.62 28.86
N GLU A 87 -7.05 -17.11 28.17
CA GLU A 87 -6.97 -18.22 27.22
C GLU A 87 -7.58 -17.78 25.88
N PHE A 88 -6.81 -17.93 24.80
CA PHE A 88 -7.25 -17.63 23.45
C PHE A 88 -7.71 -18.90 22.74
N HIS A 89 -8.86 -18.83 22.06
CA HIS A 89 -9.41 -19.93 21.30
C HIS A 89 -9.39 -19.55 19.81
N GLU A 90 -8.62 -20.30 19.04
CA GLU A 90 -8.48 -20.08 17.60
C GLU A 90 -9.82 -20.30 16.87
N ARG A 91 -10.08 -19.44 15.88
CA ARG A 91 -11.23 -19.56 14.98
C ARG A 91 -10.77 -19.99 13.60
N PRO A 92 -11.61 -20.73 12.84
CA PRO A 92 -11.34 -20.99 11.43
C PRO A 92 -11.17 -19.68 10.64
N GLY A 93 -10.11 -19.60 9.85
CA GLY A 93 -9.85 -18.42 8.99
C GLY A 93 -9.12 -17.28 9.68
N MET A 94 -8.50 -17.51 10.85
CA MET A 94 -7.59 -16.54 11.45
C MET A 94 -6.47 -16.12 10.50
N LEU A 95 -5.97 -14.89 10.72
CA LEU A 95 -4.90 -14.33 9.92
C LEU A 95 -3.58 -15.04 10.23
N ASP A 96 -2.94 -15.58 9.18
CA ASP A 96 -1.60 -16.19 9.26
C ASP A 96 -0.57 -15.20 8.69
N TRP A 97 -0.32 -14.11 9.41
CA TRP A 97 0.62 -13.07 9.03
C TRP A 97 1.83 -13.05 9.93
N ASN A 98 3.02 -12.99 9.35
CA ASN A 98 4.24 -12.64 10.05
C ASN A 98 4.54 -11.16 9.81
N VAL A 99 4.53 -10.34 10.87
CA VAL A 99 4.56 -8.87 10.75
C VAL A 99 5.75 -8.30 11.50
N HIS A 100 6.70 -7.72 10.77
CA HIS A 100 7.84 -6.99 11.29
C HIS A 100 7.51 -5.50 11.34
N LEU A 101 7.46 -4.94 12.53
CA LEU A 101 7.17 -3.52 12.80
C LEU A 101 8.48 -2.77 13.01
N ILE A 102 8.97 -2.07 12.00
CA ILE A 102 10.29 -1.47 12.00
C ILE A 102 10.19 0.05 12.17
N ASP A 103 10.74 0.55 13.28
CA ASP A 103 10.88 1.99 13.48
C ASP A 103 11.91 2.57 12.50
N THR A 104 11.43 3.30 11.53
CA THR A 104 12.27 3.97 10.53
C THR A 104 12.45 5.47 10.81
N GLY A 105 12.02 5.93 11.98
CA GLY A 105 12.14 7.33 12.41
C GLY A 105 10.99 8.23 11.90
N PRO A 106 10.66 9.30 12.65
CA PRO A 106 9.55 10.19 12.31
C PRO A 106 9.81 11.04 11.07
N SER A 107 11.05 11.46 10.84
CA SER A 107 11.43 12.42 9.78
C SER A 107 12.02 11.78 8.53
N THR A 108 12.24 10.47 8.51
CA THR A 108 12.82 9.74 7.37
C THR A 108 11.86 9.77 6.19
N MET A 109 12.38 10.12 5.01
CA MET A 109 11.62 10.15 3.75
C MET A 109 11.40 8.74 3.19
N THR A 110 10.55 8.61 2.17
CA THR A 110 10.09 7.33 1.62
C THR A 110 11.23 6.42 1.18
N GLY A 111 12.23 6.95 0.46
CA GLY A 111 13.43 6.21 0.06
C GLY A 111 14.27 5.78 1.26
N GLY A 112 14.51 6.69 2.22
CA GLY A 112 15.23 6.37 3.45
C GLY A 112 14.57 5.24 4.24
N ARG A 113 13.23 5.22 4.33
CA ARG A 113 12.49 4.11 4.95
C ARG A 113 12.74 2.79 4.24
N ILE A 114 12.64 2.78 2.91
CA ILE A 114 12.94 1.57 2.11
C ILE A 114 14.37 1.08 2.40
N LYS A 115 15.37 1.98 2.40
CA LYS A 115 16.77 1.61 2.69
C LYS A 115 16.94 1.03 4.09
N ARG A 116 16.24 1.55 5.10
CA ARG A 116 16.29 1.03 6.48
C ARG A 116 15.66 -0.36 6.61
N LEU A 117 14.73 -0.73 5.71
CA LEU A 117 14.15 -2.07 5.68
C LEU A 117 15.07 -3.13 5.05
N ALA A 118 16.13 -2.75 4.33
CA ALA A 118 16.99 -3.67 3.58
C ALA A 118 17.46 -4.89 4.39
N ARG A 119 17.87 -4.69 5.64
CA ARG A 119 18.34 -5.77 6.54
C ARG A 119 17.24 -6.78 6.92
N HIS A 120 15.97 -6.42 6.78
CA HIS A 120 14.81 -7.25 7.09
C HIS A 120 14.22 -7.91 5.83
N LEU A 121 14.49 -7.36 4.64
CA LEU A 121 14.03 -7.88 3.34
C LEU A 121 15.00 -8.90 2.75
N GLY A 122 16.26 -8.92 3.20
CA GLY A 122 17.28 -9.84 2.71
C GLY A 122 17.75 -9.50 1.28
N ASN A 123 18.30 -10.51 0.61
CA ASN A 123 18.88 -10.40 -0.74
C ASN A 123 18.00 -11.06 -1.81
N ALA A 124 16.69 -11.00 -1.65
CA ALA A 124 15.74 -11.58 -2.61
C ALA A 124 14.77 -10.51 -3.13
N THR A 125 14.12 -10.79 -4.24
CA THR A 125 13.01 -9.99 -4.75
C THR A 125 11.98 -9.72 -3.64
N PHE A 126 11.48 -8.49 -3.53
CA PHE A 126 10.46 -8.11 -2.58
C PHE A 126 9.38 -7.24 -3.23
N MET A 127 8.20 -7.25 -2.63
CA MET A 127 7.12 -6.33 -2.99
C MET A 127 7.24 -5.06 -2.17
N LEU A 128 6.84 -3.91 -2.74
CA LEU A 128 6.74 -2.66 -2.00
C LEU A 128 5.39 -2.00 -2.31
N THR A 129 4.73 -1.53 -1.25
CA THR A 129 3.48 -0.77 -1.40
C THR A 129 3.34 0.31 -0.32
N TRP A 130 2.41 1.25 -0.55
CA TRP A 130 1.96 2.20 0.47
C TRP A 130 0.77 1.60 1.24
N CYS A 131 0.51 2.14 2.42
CA CYS A 131 -0.53 1.64 3.32
C CYS A 131 -1.96 2.12 2.99
N ASP A 132 -2.14 2.88 1.91
CA ASP A 132 -3.36 3.65 1.64
C ASP A 132 -3.94 3.45 0.24
N GLY A 133 -3.28 2.66 -0.59
CA GLY A 133 -3.74 2.28 -1.92
C GLY A 133 -4.35 0.89 -1.94
N ILE A 134 -5.54 0.74 -2.48
CA ILE A 134 -6.21 -0.55 -2.69
C ILE A 134 -6.55 -0.77 -4.16
N SER A 135 -6.46 -2.02 -4.60
CA SER A 135 -6.59 -2.41 -6.00
C SER A 135 -7.06 -3.86 -6.11
N ASP A 136 -7.57 -4.24 -7.28
CA ASP A 136 -7.83 -5.62 -7.68
C ASP A 136 -6.72 -6.20 -8.57
N ILE A 137 -5.50 -5.65 -8.45
CA ILE A 137 -4.34 -6.07 -9.23
C ILE A 137 -4.00 -7.55 -8.98
N ASP A 138 -3.74 -8.31 -10.05
CA ASP A 138 -3.18 -9.66 -9.92
C ASP A 138 -1.68 -9.58 -9.58
N LEU A 139 -1.34 -9.94 -8.33
CA LEU A 139 0.03 -9.86 -7.84
C LEU A 139 0.92 -10.98 -8.39
N LEU A 140 0.35 -12.10 -8.83
CA LEU A 140 1.11 -13.15 -9.49
C LEU A 140 1.49 -12.75 -10.92
N ASP A 141 0.57 -12.13 -11.65
CA ASP A 141 0.84 -11.58 -12.97
C ASP A 141 1.86 -10.45 -12.90
N LEU A 142 1.75 -9.55 -11.91
CA LEU A 142 2.75 -8.51 -11.65
C LEU A 142 4.14 -9.10 -11.39
N LEU A 143 4.22 -10.13 -10.54
CA LEU A 143 5.48 -10.82 -10.22
C LEU A 143 6.05 -11.56 -11.44
N ALA A 144 5.21 -12.22 -12.23
CA ALA A 144 5.61 -12.89 -13.48
C ALA A 144 6.14 -11.89 -14.51
N PHE A 145 5.47 -10.74 -14.67
CA PHE A 145 5.94 -9.64 -15.51
C PHE A 145 7.32 -9.15 -15.06
N HIS A 146 7.51 -8.89 -13.76
CA HIS A 146 8.80 -8.46 -13.22
C HIS A 146 9.92 -9.46 -13.56
N ARG A 147 9.69 -10.75 -13.32
CA ARG A 147 10.67 -11.80 -13.61
C ARG A 147 11.00 -11.94 -15.10
N SER A 148 10.08 -11.58 -15.99
CA SER A 148 10.24 -11.71 -17.44
C SER A 148 11.25 -10.75 -18.05
N HIS A 149 11.48 -9.57 -17.45
CA HIS A 149 12.32 -8.53 -18.03
C HIS A 149 13.72 -8.40 -17.37
N GLY A 150 13.93 -9.00 -16.18
CA GLY A 150 15.23 -9.03 -15.53
C GLY A 150 15.78 -7.64 -15.11
N LYS A 151 14.91 -6.64 -14.92
CA LYS A 151 15.30 -5.29 -14.45
C LYS A 151 15.11 -5.17 -12.95
N LEU A 152 15.71 -4.14 -12.33
CA LEU A 152 15.70 -3.96 -10.89
C LEU A 152 14.33 -3.56 -10.31
N ALA A 153 13.48 -2.89 -11.08
CA ALA A 153 12.22 -2.38 -10.57
C ALA A 153 11.08 -2.52 -11.58
N THR A 154 9.92 -2.92 -11.07
CA THR A 154 8.62 -2.82 -11.76
C THR A 154 7.72 -1.92 -10.94
N VAL A 155 7.10 -0.91 -11.57
CA VAL A 155 6.04 -0.09 -10.99
C VAL A 155 4.72 -0.40 -11.64
N THR A 156 3.69 -0.65 -10.86
CA THR A 156 2.33 -0.70 -11.40
C THR A 156 1.86 0.71 -11.72
N THR A 157 1.31 0.86 -12.92
CA THR A 157 0.74 2.12 -13.39
C THR A 157 -0.74 1.98 -13.70
N VAL A 158 -1.50 3.02 -13.37
CA VAL A 158 -2.95 3.11 -13.61
C VAL A 158 -3.30 4.41 -14.31
N ARG A 159 -4.45 4.45 -14.95
CA ARG A 159 -5.10 5.68 -15.36
C ARG A 159 -6.10 6.09 -14.30
N ALA A 160 -5.69 7.01 -13.40
CA ALA A 160 -6.59 7.48 -12.36
C ALA A 160 -7.74 8.30 -12.98
N PRO A 161 -8.94 8.27 -12.40
CA PRO A 161 -10.00 9.18 -12.78
C PRO A 161 -9.54 10.64 -12.62
N SER A 162 -9.88 11.47 -13.59
CA SER A 162 -9.57 12.89 -13.50
C SER A 162 -10.33 13.53 -12.35
N ARG A 163 -9.64 14.36 -11.56
CA ARG A 163 -10.28 15.18 -10.51
C ARG A 163 -10.98 16.41 -11.07
N PHE A 164 -10.67 16.78 -12.32
CA PHE A 164 -11.13 17.99 -13.00
C PHE A 164 -11.75 17.63 -14.35
N GLY A 165 -12.53 18.58 -14.90
CA GLY A 165 -12.95 18.54 -16.29
C GLY A 165 -11.75 18.62 -17.24
N TYR A 166 -11.78 17.82 -18.30
CA TYR A 166 -10.80 17.83 -19.38
C TYR A 166 -11.32 18.63 -20.56
N MET A 167 -10.46 19.44 -21.16
CA MET A 167 -10.76 20.21 -22.36
C MET A 167 -9.68 19.96 -23.41
N ASP A 168 -10.11 19.61 -24.62
CA ASP A 168 -9.29 19.62 -25.82
C ASP A 168 -9.46 20.99 -26.51
N ILE A 169 -8.38 21.76 -26.54
CA ILE A 169 -8.39 23.14 -27.00
C ILE A 169 -7.57 23.25 -28.31
N GLY A 170 -8.18 23.77 -29.36
CA GLY A 170 -7.47 24.05 -30.61
C GLY A 170 -6.58 25.29 -30.54
N ASP A 171 -5.69 25.45 -31.52
CA ASP A 171 -4.80 26.63 -31.65
C ASP A 171 -5.56 27.96 -31.78
N ASP A 172 -6.82 27.88 -32.18
CA ASP A 172 -7.78 28.98 -32.26
C ASP A 172 -8.51 29.27 -30.94
N CYS A 173 -8.06 28.66 -29.84
CA CYS A 173 -8.71 28.70 -28.52
C CYS A 173 -10.13 28.10 -28.49
N GLY A 174 -10.58 27.48 -29.57
CA GLY A 174 -11.85 26.77 -29.62
C GLY A 174 -11.80 25.48 -28.80
N VAL A 175 -12.81 25.25 -27.94
CA VAL A 175 -12.94 23.99 -27.17
C VAL A 175 -13.54 22.94 -28.10
N ARG A 176 -12.73 21.97 -28.53
CA ARG A 176 -13.15 20.88 -29.44
C ARG A 176 -13.87 19.76 -28.65
N ARG A 177 -13.49 19.55 -27.40
CA ARG A 177 -14.07 18.53 -26.55
C ARG A 177 -14.03 18.96 -25.09
N PHE A 178 -15.13 18.77 -24.38
CA PHE A 178 -15.20 18.87 -22.92
C PHE A 178 -15.68 17.55 -22.34
N SER A 179 -15.05 17.07 -21.27
CA SER A 179 -15.44 15.88 -20.54
C SER A 179 -15.31 16.15 -19.05
N GLU A 180 -16.43 16.18 -18.34
CA GLU A 180 -16.41 16.36 -16.88
C GLU A 180 -15.92 15.09 -16.22
N LYS A 181 -14.83 15.19 -15.45
CA LYS A 181 -14.22 14.11 -14.68
C LYS A 181 -14.20 12.77 -15.41
N PRO A 182 -13.49 12.67 -16.56
CA PRO A 182 -13.45 11.42 -17.31
C PRO A 182 -12.92 10.28 -16.41
N GLU A 183 -13.48 9.07 -16.60
CA GLU A 183 -13.12 7.88 -15.83
C GLU A 183 -11.62 7.51 -15.94
N HIS A 184 -11.00 7.93 -17.06
CA HIS A 184 -9.58 7.72 -17.30
C HIS A 184 -8.91 9.04 -17.66
N GLY A 185 -7.92 9.46 -16.86
CA GLY A 185 -7.01 10.55 -17.21
C GLY A 185 -6.10 10.18 -18.39
N ASP A 186 -5.52 11.19 -19.05
CA ASP A 186 -4.68 10.98 -20.25
C ASP A 186 -3.30 10.39 -19.94
N GLY A 187 -2.86 10.42 -18.68
CA GLY A 187 -1.55 9.93 -18.25
C GLY A 187 -1.61 8.66 -17.39
N TRP A 188 -0.53 7.88 -17.47
CA TRP A 188 -0.29 6.80 -16.52
C TRP A 188 0.35 7.38 -15.26
N ILE A 189 -0.17 7.01 -14.09
CA ILE A 189 0.37 7.43 -12.79
C ILE A 189 0.87 6.22 -12.00
N ASN A 190 1.77 6.46 -11.05
CA ASN A 190 2.25 5.47 -10.10
C ASN A 190 1.11 5.03 -9.16
N ALA A 191 0.81 3.74 -9.17
CA ALA A 191 -0.22 3.12 -8.33
C ALA A 191 0.30 2.64 -6.97
N ALA A 192 1.59 2.85 -6.69
CA ALA A 192 2.24 2.46 -5.44
C ALA A 192 2.28 0.94 -5.16
N PHE A 193 2.24 0.11 -6.20
CA PHE A 193 2.54 -1.33 -6.13
C PHE A 193 3.79 -1.61 -6.95
N PHE A 194 4.83 -2.13 -6.28
CA PHE A 194 6.12 -2.39 -6.91
C PHE A 194 6.58 -3.83 -6.68
N VAL A 195 7.40 -4.32 -7.62
CA VAL A 195 8.28 -5.47 -7.41
C VAL A 195 9.70 -5.00 -7.61
N LEU A 196 10.57 -5.30 -6.66
CA LEU A 196 11.90 -4.72 -6.57
C LEU A 196 12.95 -5.81 -6.31
N GLU A 197 14.10 -5.66 -6.96
CA GLU A 197 15.31 -6.41 -6.65
C GLU A 197 16.18 -5.65 -5.63
N PRO A 198 17.00 -6.32 -4.81
CA PRO A 198 17.85 -5.67 -3.80
C PRO A 198 18.79 -4.59 -4.36
N GLY A 199 19.16 -4.67 -5.63
CA GLY A 199 19.99 -3.65 -6.30
C GLY A 199 19.40 -2.23 -6.26
N VAL A 200 18.09 -2.07 -5.99
CA VAL A 200 17.47 -0.74 -5.86
C VAL A 200 18.00 0.05 -4.65
N PHE A 201 18.54 -0.61 -3.63
CA PHE A 201 19.08 0.07 -2.45
C PHE A 201 20.30 0.94 -2.77
N GLU A 202 21.01 0.66 -3.86
CA GLU A 202 22.15 1.45 -4.33
C GLU A 202 21.71 2.81 -4.90
N TYR A 203 20.46 2.93 -5.34
CA TYR A 203 19.86 4.15 -5.84
C TYR A 203 19.37 5.09 -4.74
N ILE A 204 19.39 4.66 -3.49
CA ILE A 204 18.89 5.44 -2.35
C ILE A 204 20.09 5.98 -1.56
N ALA A 205 20.32 7.29 -1.60
CA ALA A 205 21.43 7.92 -0.92
C ALA A 205 21.35 7.80 0.62
N GLY A 206 20.18 8.07 1.21
CA GLY A 206 19.99 8.05 2.66
C GLY A 206 18.59 8.46 3.11
N ASP A 207 18.49 8.91 4.35
CA ASP A 207 17.20 9.22 5.01
C ASP A 207 16.38 10.32 4.34
N GLU A 208 17.04 11.29 3.70
CA GLU A 208 16.41 12.41 3.01
C GLU A 208 15.93 12.06 1.60
N SER A 209 16.24 10.85 1.09
CA SER A 209 15.83 10.40 -0.25
C SER A 209 14.32 10.17 -0.29
N MET A 210 13.66 10.79 -1.26
CA MET A 210 12.27 10.49 -1.61
C MET A 210 12.27 9.45 -2.73
N TRP A 211 11.70 8.25 -2.48
CA TRP A 211 11.66 7.16 -3.47
C TRP A 211 11.11 7.60 -4.82
N GLU A 212 10.08 8.43 -4.79
CA GLU A 212 9.33 8.93 -5.96
C GLU A 212 10.09 9.98 -6.79
N ARG A 213 11.28 10.38 -6.34
CA ARG A 213 12.11 11.39 -7.01
C ARG A 213 13.41 10.76 -7.54
N GLU A 214 14.55 11.14 -6.96
CA GLU A 214 15.87 10.77 -7.45
C GLU A 214 16.03 9.26 -7.68
N PRO A 215 15.62 8.34 -6.77
CA PRO A 215 15.79 6.92 -6.98
C PRO A 215 15.02 6.39 -8.20
N LEU A 216 13.72 6.73 -8.35
CA LEU A 216 12.94 6.29 -9.51
C LEU A 216 13.39 6.96 -10.81
N GLN A 217 13.84 8.22 -10.75
CA GLN A 217 14.38 8.92 -11.92
C GLN A 217 15.68 8.28 -12.40
N ALA A 218 16.58 7.93 -11.48
CA ALA A 218 17.83 7.26 -11.80
C ALA A 218 17.60 5.85 -12.35
N LEU A 219 16.73 5.06 -11.71
CA LEU A 219 16.32 3.74 -12.22
C LEU A 219 15.72 3.83 -13.63
N ALA A 220 14.93 4.87 -13.92
CA ALA A 220 14.36 5.10 -15.25
C ALA A 220 15.44 5.47 -16.27
N ALA A 221 16.36 6.38 -15.90
CA ALA A 221 17.47 6.80 -16.76
C ALA A 221 18.39 5.64 -17.13
N ASP A 222 18.66 4.72 -16.18
CA ASP A 222 19.48 3.53 -16.38
C ASP A 222 18.73 2.37 -17.05
N GLY A 223 17.45 2.58 -17.45
CA GLY A 223 16.62 1.55 -18.07
C GLY A 223 16.33 0.35 -17.14
N GLN A 224 16.34 0.58 -15.81
CA GLN A 224 16.10 -0.42 -14.78
C GLN A 224 14.68 -0.36 -14.20
N LEU A 225 13.81 0.55 -14.68
CA LEU A 225 12.42 0.70 -14.26
C LEU A 225 11.46 0.29 -15.37
N MET A 226 10.59 -0.68 -15.11
CA MET A 226 9.55 -1.15 -16.03
C MET A 226 8.16 -0.81 -15.49
N ALA A 227 7.20 -0.54 -16.39
CA ALA A 227 5.83 -0.20 -16.04
C ALA A 227 4.87 -1.36 -16.33
N TYR A 228 4.23 -1.90 -15.30
CA TYR A 228 3.11 -2.82 -15.42
C TYR A 228 1.80 -2.03 -15.52
N ARG A 229 1.06 -2.20 -16.62
CA ARG A 229 -0.15 -1.42 -16.90
C ARG A 229 -1.38 -2.11 -16.35
N HIS A 230 -1.86 -1.66 -15.20
CA HIS A 230 -3.12 -2.11 -14.63
C HIS A 230 -4.29 -1.25 -15.15
N ARG A 231 -5.37 -1.90 -15.60
CA ARG A 231 -6.50 -1.23 -16.27
C ARG A 231 -7.84 -1.40 -15.55
N SER A 232 -7.83 -2.03 -14.38
CA SER A 232 -9.00 -2.26 -13.57
C SER A 232 -9.02 -1.35 -12.34
N PHE A 233 -9.57 -1.77 -11.24
CA PHE A 233 -9.81 -0.94 -10.08
C PHE A 233 -8.52 -0.58 -9.34
N TRP A 234 -8.37 0.69 -9.07
CA TRP A 234 -7.37 1.24 -8.14
C TRP A 234 -7.91 2.51 -7.49
N ARG A 235 -7.72 2.66 -6.18
CA ARG A 235 -8.04 3.87 -5.42
C ARG A 235 -7.05 4.05 -4.27
N CYS A 236 -6.70 5.31 -3.98
CA CYS A 236 -6.05 5.68 -2.73
C CYS A 236 -7.06 6.35 -1.78
N MET A 237 -6.78 6.29 -0.49
CA MET A 237 -7.55 6.96 0.56
C MET A 237 -6.76 8.16 1.08
N ASP A 238 -6.77 9.26 0.36
CA ASP A 238 -6.05 10.48 0.71
C ASP A 238 -6.96 11.55 1.34
N THR A 239 -8.25 11.48 1.07
CA THR A 239 -9.25 12.46 1.49
C THR A 239 -10.47 11.77 2.10
N LEU A 240 -11.24 12.53 2.92
CA LEU A 240 -12.50 12.03 3.48
C LEU A 240 -13.49 11.58 2.38
N ARG A 241 -13.52 12.28 1.25
CA ARG A 241 -14.35 11.88 0.10
C ARG A 241 -13.97 10.49 -0.42
N GLU A 242 -12.68 10.21 -0.56
CA GLU A 242 -12.19 8.90 -1.04
C GLU A 242 -12.51 7.81 0.00
N LYS A 243 -12.37 8.10 1.30
CA LYS A 243 -12.81 7.19 2.37
C LYS A 243 -14.30 6.84 2.25
N ILE A 244 -15.17 7.85 2.08
CA ILE A 244 -16.63 7.63 1.94
C ILE A 244 -16.93 6.75 0.72
N GLN A 245 -16.29 7.00 -0.42
CA GLN A 245 -16.47 6.18 -1.62
C GLN A 245 -16.04 4.72 -1.42
N LEU A 246 -14.94 4.48 -0.70
CA LEU A 246 -14.48 3.14 -0.38
C LEU A 246 -15.44 2.43 0.59
N GLU A 247 -15.97 3.16 1.58
CA GLU A 247 -16.97 2.65 2.52
C GLU A 247 -18.27 2.25 1.81
N GLU A 248 -18.73 3.05 0.84
CA GLU A 248 -19.91 2.74 0.01
C GLU A 248 -19.70 1.48 -0.83
N LEU A 249 -18.52 1.30 -1.43
CA LEU A 249 -18.19 0.09 -2.18
C LEU A 249 -18.16 -1.15 -1.27
N TRP A 250 -17.60 -1.00 -0.07
CA TRP A 250 -17.54 -2.09 0.89
C TRP A 250 -18.91 -2.48 1.41
N SER A 251 -19.70 -1.52 1.90
CA SER A 251 -21.02 -1.75 2.50
C SER A 251 -22.05 -2.28 1.49
N SER A 252 -21.92 -1.88 0.21
CA SER A 252 -22.74 -2.42 -0.88
C SER A 252 -22.34 -3.81 -1.36
N GLY A 253 -21.26 -4.40 -0.83
CA GLY A 253 -20.72 -5.68 -1.27
C GLY A 253 -20.07 -5.65 -2.66
N LYS A 254 -19.79 -4.46 -3.21
CA LYS A 254 -19.23 -4.24 -4.55
C LYS A 254 -17.74 -3.83 -4.53
N ALA A 255 -17.04 -4.08 -3.43
CA ALA A 255 -15.62 -3.75 -3.27
C ALA A 255 -14.73 -4.62 -4.19
N PRO A 256 -14.17 -4.08 -5.30
CA PRO A 256 -13.45 -4.91 -6.29
C PRO A 256 -12.15 -5.50 -5.73
N TRP A 257 -11.54 -4.82 -4.75
CA TRP A 257 -10.31 -5.29 -4.08
C TRP A 257 -10.54 -6.44 -3.10
N LYS A 258 -11.81 -6.75 -2.76
CA LYS A 258 -12.15 -7.88 -1.89
C LYS A 258 -12.13 -9.18 -2.68
N ILE A 259 -10.95 -9.65 -3.05
CA ILE A 259 -10.73 -10.88 -3.81
C ILE A 259 -10.69 -12.15 -2.93
N TRP A 260 -10.62 -11.98 -1.61
CA TRP A 260 -10.67 -13.08 -0.63
C TRP A 260 -12.11 -13.41 -0.23
N ARG A 261 -12.30 -14.63 0.20
CA ARG A 261 -13.59 -15.14 0.74
C ARG A 261 -13.78 -14.78 2.21
#